data_b3ac17537042b393494e041a43bf1ee3
#
_entry.id   b3ac17537042b393494e041a43bf1ee3
#
_cell.length_a   1.000
_cell.length_b   1.000
_cell.length_c   1.000
_cell.angle_alpha   90.00
_cell.angle_beta   90.00
_cell.angle_gamma   90.00
#
_symmetry.space_group_name_H-M   'P 1'
#
loop_
_entity.id
_entity.type
_entity.pdbx_description
1 polymer ?
#
loop_
_entity_poly.entity_id
_entity_poly.type
_entity_poly.pdbx_seq_one_letter_code
_entity_poly.pdbx_strand_id
1 'polypeptide(L)'
;MNIPRASSIASSIKQYAHRKDKWRELKTVAVVSGLAGCGKTTLLLDYFKDKRCFYFSFAGLEESVAEKLFADKVSVATGNPLTNWDKAFVALSKKYKYIIFDDLASIVSYKRFKQSFYENMCRDFDSRPLVFLIAQPTDDLDGLADSFHEIAISYFSIPETIKMFSSLSKFDTLGLCAVSGGIPKIMKEYHGQKTLEENLLAFLVSSSAFLEFIPYLMDRYFRKTEIYHHILNAIANGNHRISEIGKFTGYAYNKCDNYVSALVSSGIVKIEKEKSKHGTEKTVYVFANSYFRLWYRYIYASRTEIATGNNDVIGSIVKSIIEEEVHTFHLQRVFAYVNAHIKEMDFWVIFRINEKITYSPVTIKEESFNYTFDAIHWNGEKAVFIKVFTDPLENCKKDELNKIKKAVMLANNYYDSHVFIFTKRRFSDYAAKQAPNDDVISFVEVERLRY
;
A
#
# COMPACT_ATOMS: atom_id res chain seq x y z
N MET A 1 8.28 -19.34 -0.26
CA MET A 1 8.76 -17.93 -0.25
C MET A 1 8.92 -17.51 1.20
N ASN A 2 10.14 -17.22 1.67
CA ASN A 2 10.33 -16.63 2.99
C ASN A 2 9.89 -15.17 2.94
N ILE A 3 8.77 -14.86 3.54
CA ILE A 3 8.22 -13.51 3.57
C ILE A 3 9.08 -12.66 4.52
N PRO A 4 9.76 -11.58 4.08
CA PRO A 4 10.65 -10.77 4.94
C PRO A 4 9.95 -10.13 6.15
N ARG A 5 8.62 -9.91 6.07
CA ARG A 5 7.78 -9.53 7.21
C ARG A 5 7.75 -10.57 8.33
N ALA A 6 7.95 -11.83 8.00
CA ALA A 6 8.06 -12.84 9.02
C ALA A 6 9.13 -12.51 10.06
N SER A 7 10.18 -11.76 9.74
CA SER A 7 11.23 -11.42 10.71
C SER A 7 10.85 -10.29 11.68
N SER A 8 10.20 -9.21 11.27
CA SER A 8 9.82 -8.12 12.20
C SER A 8 8.52 -8.41 12.93
N ILE A 9 7.51 -8.96 12.24
CA ILE A 9 6.24 -9.36 12.87
C ILE A 9 6.40 -10.69 13.60
N ALA A 10 7.20 -11.63 13.07
CA ALA A 10 7.61 -12.80 13.85
C ALA A 10 8.41 -12.39 15.09
N SER A 11 9.20 -11.32 15.04
CA SER A 11 9.83 -10.72 16.22
C SER A 11 8.78 -10.18 17.19
N SER A 12 7.75 -9.48 16.72
CA SER A 12 6.66 -8.97 17.58
C SER A 12 5.82 -10.12 18.14
N ILE A 13 5.46 -11.11 17.33
CA ILE A 13 4.76 -12.31 17.78
C ILE A 13 5.64 -13.14 18.72
N LYS A 14 6.94 -13.26 18.42
CA LYS A 14 7.93 -13.95 19.26
C LYS A 14 8.16 -13.20 20.56
N GLN A 15 8.29 -11.89 20.56
CA GLN A 15 8.36 -11.07 21.77
C GLN A 15 7.09 -11.23 22.60
N TYR A 16 5.92 -11.22 21.99
CA TYR A 16 4.67 -11.46 22.68
C TYR A 16 4.59 -12.87 23.25
N ALA A 17 4.94 -13.91 22.48
CA ALA A 17 4.92 -15.29 22.92
C ALA A 17 5.98 -15.62 24.01
N HIS A 18 7.13 -14.95 24.00
CA HIS A 18 8.20 -15.14 25.00
C HIS A 18 8.06 -14.25 26.24
N ARG A 19 7.33 -13.14 26.17
CA ARG A 19 7.08 -12.25 27.32
C ARG A 19 6.17 -12.86 28.38
N LYS A 20 5.46 -13.94 28.06
CA LYS A 20 4.55 -14.61 29.00
C LYS A 20 5.26 -15.07 30.30
N ASP A 21 6.56 -15.38 30.24
CA ASP A 21 7.32 -15.85 31.42
C ASP A 21 7.75 -14.72 32.38
N LYS A 22 7.61 -13.45 31.98
CA LYS A 22 8.10 -12.30 32.75
C LYS A 22 7.03 -11.30 33.21
N TRP A 23 5.78 -11.39 32.71
CA TRP A 23 4.78 -10.36 32.92
C TRP A 23 3.46 -10.94 33.44
N ARG A 24 3.18 -10.76 34.71
CA ARG A 24 1.90 -11.12 35.36
C ARG A 24 0.69 -10.33 34.82
N GLU A 25 0.89 -9.36 33.91
CA GLU A 25 -0.12 -8.46 33.35
C GLU A 25 -0.40 -8.69 31.85
N LEU A 26 0.06 -9.80 31.24
CA LEU A 26 -0.13 -10.00 29.82
C LEU A 26 -1.50 -10.54 29.47
N LYS A 27 -2.16 -9.82 28.59
CA LYS A 27 -3.39 -10.17 27.91
C LYS A 27 -3.23 -11.50 27.18
N THR A 28 -4.12 -12.43 27.40
CA THR A 28 -4.13 -13.75 26.72
C THR A 28 -4.58 -13.65 25.27
N VAL A 29 -5.18 -12.53 24.88
CA VAL A 29 -5.72 -12.28 23.55
C VAL A 29 -4.87 -11.25 22.81
N ALA A 30 -4.44 -11.58 21.61
CA ALA A 30 -3.81 -10.68 20.65
C ALA A 30 -4.74 -10.49 19.45
N VAL A 31 -4.95 -9.25 19.05
CA VAL A 31 -5.70 -8.90 17.84
C VAL A 31 -4.71 -8.57 16.74
N VAL A 32 -4.79 -9.29 15.63
CA VAL A 32 -3.99 -9.03 14.43
C VAL A 32 -4.88 -8.28 13.45
N SER A 33 -4.74 -6.95 13.44
CA SER A 33 -5.56 -6.05 12.63
C SER A 33 -4.88 -5.67 11.32
N GLY A 34 -5.66 -5.27 10.34
CA GLY A 34 -5.18 -4.76 9.06
C GLY A 34 -6.16 -5.01 7.92
N LEU A 35 -5.96 -4.31 6.80
CA LEU A 35 -6.79 -4.42 5.61
C LEU A 35 -6.81 -5.84 5.03
N ALA A 36 -7.88 -6.19 4.31
CA ALA A 36 -7.94 -7.45 3.58
C ALA A 36 -6.74 -7.57 2.60
N GLY A 37 -6.26 -8.78 2.39
CA GLY A 37 -5.14 -9.02 1.47
C GLY A 37 -3.74 -8.66 1.99
N CYS A 38 -3.60 -8.07 3.19
CA CYS A 38 -2.28 -7.75 3.76
C CYS A 38 -1.51 -8.99 4.29
N GLY A 39 -2.15 -10.17 4.29
CA GLY A 39 -1.49 -11.44 4.61
C GLY A 39 -1.56 -11.86 6.07
N LYS A 40 -2.49 -11.34 6.89
CA LYS A 40 -2.68 -11.70 8.31
C LYS A 40 -2.70 -13.21 8.57
N THR A 41 -3.65 -13.89 7.94
CA THR A 41 -3.85 -15.34 8.08
C THR A 41 -2.61 -16.13 7.64
N THR A 42 -2.07 -15.79 6.47
CA THR A 42 -0.87 -16.45 5.92
C THR A 42 0.32 -16.31 6.86
N LEU A 43 0.52 -15.12 7.42
CA LEU A 43 1.61 -14.84 8.35
C LEU A 43 1.50 -15.66 9.63
N LEU A 44 0.31 -15.72 10.23
CA LEU A 44 0.10 -16.51 11.46
C LEU A 44 0.25 -18.01 11.19
N LEU A 45 -0.36 -18.51 10.12
CA LEU A 45 -0.26 -19.92 9.76
C LEU A 45 1.19 -20.35 9.45
N ASP A 46 1.96 -19.51 8.74
CA ASP A 46 3.38 -19.80 8.48
C ASP A 46 4.22 -19.76 9.77
N TYR A 47 3.97 -18.79 10.65
CA TYR A 47 4.69 -18.70 11.92
C TYR A 47 4.41 -19.87 12.87
N PHE A 48 3.19 -20.39 12.87
CA PHE A 48 2.77 -21.47 13.76
C PHE A 48 2.77 -22.86 13.11
N LYS A 49 3.20 -23.03 11.85
CA LYS A 49 3.15 -24.30 11.11
C LYS A 49 3.81 -25.48 11.85
N ASP A 50 4.94 -25.21 12.53
CA ASP A 50 5.71 -26.22 13.27
C ASP A 50 5.36 -26.24 14.77
N LYS A 51 4.29 -25.56 15.17
CA LYS A 51 3.85 -25.44 16.56
C LYS A 51 2.47 -26.05 16.75
N ARG A 52 2.16 -26.44 17.97
CA ARG A 52 0.85 -26.98 18.31
C ARG A 52 -0.19 -25.86 18.35
N CYS A 53 -0.73 -25.53 17.18
CA CYS A 53 -1.68 -24.45 16.95
C CYS A 53 -3.03 -24.97 16.44
N PHE A 54 -4.13 -24.39 16.91
CA PHE A 54 -5.47 -24.64 16.38
C PHE A 54 -5.91 -23.40 15.59
N TYR A 55 -6.44 -23.62 14.39
CA TYR A 55 -6.98 -22.56 13.52
C TYR A 55 -8.45 -22.82 13.19
N PHE A 56 -9.29 -21.80 13.29
CA PHE A 56 -10.68 -21.83 12.84
C PHE A 56 -11.08 -20.49 12.20
N SER A 57 -11.77 -20.57 11.05
CA SER A 57 -12.33 -19.38 10.37
C SER A 57 -13.85 -19.38 10.50
N PHE A 58 -14.40 -18.23 10.83
CA PHE A 58 -15.84 -17.99 10.95
C PHE A 58 -16.47 -17.38 9.69
N ALA A 59 -15.72 -17.28 8.60
CA ALA A 59 -16.15 -16.65 7.36
C ALA A 59 -17.50 -17.18 6.86
N GLY A 60 -18.48 -16.28 6.73
CA GLY A 60 -19.78 -16.59 6.16
C GLY A 60 -20.66 -17.55 6.97
N LEU A 61 -20.36 -17.79 8.24
CA LEU A 61 -21.10 -18.68 9.10
C LEU A 61 -22.11 -17.87 9.96
N GLU A 62 -23.27 -18.44 10.25
CA GLU A 62 -24.17 -18.02 11.30
C GLU A 62 -23.79 -18.66 12.62
N GLU A 63 -24.14 -18.03 13.78
CA GLU A 63 -23.69 -18.47 15.11
C GLU A 63 -23.98 -19.94 15.41
N SER A 64 -25.18 -20.44 15.07
CA SER A 64 -25.59 -21.83 15.32
C SER A 64 -24.79 -22.83 14.47
N VAL A 65 -24.52 -22.49 13.22
CA VAL A 65 -23.72 -23.31 12.30
C VAL A 65 -22.25 -23.26 12.73
N ALA A 66 -21.76 -22.09 13.08
CA ALA A 66 -20.40 -21.91 13.56
C ALA A 66 -20.13 -22.71 14.84
N GLU A 67 -21.06 -22.70 15.82
CA GLU A 67 -20.97 -23.49 17.04
C GLU A 67 -20.82 -24.99 16.75
N LYS A 68 -21.67 -25.52 15.88
CA LYS A 68 -21.63 -26.93 15.49
C LYS A 68 -20.31 -27.29 14.81
N LEU A 69 -19.93 -26.55 13.76
CA LEU A 69 -18.69 -26.82 12.99
C LEU A 69 -17.44 -26.68 13.87
N PHE A 70 -17.43 -25.70 14.77
CA PHE A 70 -16.33 -25.52 15.71
C PHE A 70 -16.24 -26.68 16.70
N ALA A 71 -17.38 -27.07 17.32
CA ALA A 71 -17.44 -28.17 18.25
C ALA A 71 -17.02 -29.51 17.59
N ASP A 72 -17.51 -29.77 16.37
CA ASP A 72 -17.11 -30.93 15.56
C ASP A 72 -15.60 -30.94 15.29
N LYS A 73 -15.03 -29.80 14.86
CA LYS A 73 -13.58 -29.70 14.58
C LYS A 73 -12.75 -29.90 15.85
N VAL A 74 -13.18 -29.34 16.96
CA VAL A 74 -12.50 -29.53 18.25
C VAL A 74 -12.67 -30.99 18.75
N SER A 75 -13.83 -31.62 18.52
CA SER A 75 -14.06 -33.04 18.83
C SER A 75 -13.07 -33.95 18.11
N VAL A 76 -12.92 -33.77 16.81
CA VAL A 76 -11.93 -34.49 16.01
C VAL A 76 -10.50 -34.23 16.53
N ALA A 77 -10.20 -32.97 16.80
CA ALA A 77 -8.88 -32.57 17.26
C ALA A 77 -8.55 -33.14 18.67
N THR A 78 -9.53 -33.28 19.55
CA THR A 78 -9.32 -33.72 20.95
C THR A 78 -9.64 -35.19 21.22
N GLY A 79 -10.38 -35.82 20.32
CA GLY A 79 -10.84 -37.20 20.45
C GLY A 79 -12.06 -37.36 21.37
N ASN A 80 -12.73 -36.28 21.76
CA ASN A 80 -13.89 -36.26 22.63
C ASN A 80 -15.10 -35.67 21.92
N PRO A 81 -16.29 -36.24 21.97
CA PRO A 81 -17.48 -35.64 21.39
C PRO A 81 -17.90 -34.39 22.17
N LEU A 82 -18.02 -33.26 21.47
CA LEU A 82 -18.34 -31.94 22.01
C LEU A 82 -19.53 -31.36 21.24
N THR A 83 -20.37 -30.57 21.92
CA THR A 83 -21.65 -30.12 21.35
C THR A 83 -21.90 -28.62 21.43
N ASN A 84 -21.09 -27.88 22.18
CA ASN A 84 -21.28 -26.43 22.39
C ASN A 84 -19.95 -25.70 22.59
N TRP A 85 -20.03 -24.37 22.61
CA TRP A 85 -18.89 -23.47 22.80
C TRP A 85 -18.10 -23.78 24.06
N ASP A 86 -18.75 -23.89 25.22
CA ASP A 86 -18.10 -24.03 26.52
C ASP A 86 -17.22 -25.28 26.60
N LYS A 87 -17.80 -26.45 26.26
CA LYS A 87 -17.07 -27.71 26.25
C LYS A 87 -15.92 -27.68 25.24
N ALA A 88 -16.13 -27.07 24.07
CA ALA A 88 -15.12 -26.97 23.04
C ALA A 88 -13.97 -26.05 23.48
N PHE A 89 -14.23 -24.90 24.08
CA PHE A 89 -13.18 -24.02 24.57
C PHE A 89 -12.37 -24.65 25.72
N VAL A 90 -13.03 -25.29 26.68
CA VAL A 90 -12.35 -26.03 27.75
C VAL A 90 -11.43 -27.14 27.20
N ALA A 91 -11.90 -27.91 26.22
CA ALA A 91 -11.09 -28.96 25.60
C ALA A 91 -9.91 -28.38 24.81
N LEU A 92 -10.14 -27.27 24.11
CA LEU A 92 -9.14 -26.59 23.31
C LEU A 92 -8.01 -26.01 24.18
N SER A 93 -8.37 -25.35 25.28
CA SER A 93 -7.42 -24.72 26.20
C SER A 93 -6.47 -25.72 26.85
N LYS A 94 -6.91 -26.97 27.09
CA LYS A 94 -6.07 -28.06 27.63
C LYS A 94 -5.12 -28.65 26.60
N LYS A 95 -5.51 -28.63 25.30
CA LYS A 95 -4.75 -29.32 24.25
C LYS A 95 -3.79 -28.40 23.49
N TYR A 96 -4.15 -27.16 23.25
CA TYR A 96 -3.40 -26.25 22.37
C TYR A 96 -2.79 -25.08 23.14
N LYS A 97 -1.55 -24.74 22.81
CA LYS A 97 -0.85 -23.58 23.37
C LYS A 97 -1.19 -22.30 22.58
N TYR A 98 -1.53 -22.43 21.31
CA TYR A 98 -1.84 -21.33 20.40
C TYR A 98 -3.16 -21.59 19.68
N ILE A 99 -4.00 -20.57 19.60
CA ILE A 99 -5.30 -20.63 18.92
C ILE A 99 -5.42 -19.42 18.02
N ILE A 100 -5.86 -19.64 16.78
CA ILE A 100 -6.09 -18.58 15.80
C ILE A 100 -7.57 -18.63 15.39
N PHE A 101 -8.28 -17.54 15.61
CA PHE A 101 -9.62 -17.32 15.10
C PHE A 101 -9.59 -16.26 14.00
N ASP A 102 -10.11 -16.62 12.84
CA ASP A 102 -10.13 -15.75 11.65
C ASP A 102 -11.56 -15.29 11.37
N ASP A 103 -11.67 -14.11 10.73
CA ASP A 103 -12.91 -13.51 10.30
C ASP A 103 -13.80 -13.02 11.46
N LEU A 104 -13.23 -12.13 12.28
CA LEU A 104 -13.88 -11.57 13.46
C LEU A 104 -15.18 -10.83 13.15
N ALA A 105 -15.34 -10.25 11.96
CA ALA A 105 -16.56 -9.60 11.54
C ALA A 105 -17.83 -10.46 11.75
N SER A 106 -17.70 -11.78 11.54
CA SER A 106 -18.78 -12.74 11.79
C SER A 106 -19.05 -12.92 13.29
N ILE A 107 -17.98 -12.99 14.11
CA ILE A 107 -18.07 -13.29 15.56
C ILE A 107 -18.67 -12.12 16.36
N VAL A 108 -18.46 -10.88 15.90
CA VAL A 108 -18.93 -9.68 16.61
C VAL A 108 -20.42 -9.73 16.95
N SER A 109 -21.22 -10.35 16.10
CA SER A 109 -22.66 -10.52 16.30
C SER A 109 -23.03 -11.73 17.19
N TYR A 110 -22.10 -12.64 17.51
CA TYR A 110 -22.37 -13.90 18.21
C TYR A 110 -22.40 -13.72 19.73
N LYS A 111 -23.60 -13.60 20.30
CA LYS A 111 -23.77 -13.36 21.75
C LYS A 111 -23.26 -14.52 22.61
N ARG A 112 -23.61 -15.76 22.23
CA ARG A 112 -23.22 -16.96 22.99
C ARG A 112 -21.73 -17.24 22.87
N PHE A 113 -21.16 -17.02 21.68
CA PHE A 113 -19.72 -17.11 21.49
C PHE A 113 -18.99 -16.14 22.41
N LYS A 114 -19.33 -14.86 22.40
CA LYS A 114 -18.69 -13.83 23.22
C LYS A 114 -18.67 -14.19 24.69
N GLN A 115 -19.82 -14.57 25.21
CA GLN A 115 -19.94 -14.98 26.61
C GLN A 115 -19.07 -16.20 26.93
N SER A 116 -19.19 -17.28 26.15
CA SER A 116 -18.44 -18.49 26.35
C SER A 116 -16.92 -18.29 26.16
N PHE A 117 -16.54 -17.48 25.18
CA PHE A 117 -15.14 -17.14 24.93
C PHE A 117 -14.55 -16.35 26.10
N TYR A 118 -15.24 -15.33 26.58
CA TYR A 118 -14.81 -14.55 27.74
C TYR A 118 -14.62 -15.43 28.98
N GLU A 119 -15.63 -16.23 29.34
CA GLU A 119 -15.61 -17.08 30.53
C GLU A 119 -14.52 -18.15 30.46
N ASN A 120 -14.29 -18.76 29.30
CA ASN A 120 -13.41 -19.90 29.15
C ASN A 120 -12.00 -19.55 28.64
N MET A 121 -11.79 -18.41 28.02
CA MET A 121 -10.52 -18.04 27.39
C MET A 121 -9.88 -16.77 27.96
N CYS A 122 -10.66 -15.88 28.64
CA CYS A 122 -10.15 -14.59 29.10
C CYS A 122 -10.05 -14.44 30.62
N ARG A 123 -10.82 -15.20 31.41
CA ARG A 123 -11.07 -14.93 32.83
C ARG A 123 -9.95 -15.37 33.81
N ASP A 124 -9.08 -16.31 33.47
CA ASP A 124 -8.01 -16.82 34.35
C ASP A 124 -6.68 -16.97 33.59
N PHE A 125 -5.62 -16.35 34.10
CA PHE A 125 -4.38 -16.10 33.33
C PHE A 125 -3.32 -17.20 33.36
N ASP A 126 -3.23 -18.06 34.38
CA ASP A 126 -2.01 -18.85 34.63
C ASP A 126 -1.78 -20.09 33.77
N SER A 127 -2.77 -20.59 33.02
CA SER A 127 -2.62 -21.78 32.20
C SER A 127 -3.27 -21.72 30.80
N ARG A 128 -3.70 -20.53 30.37
CA ARG A 128 -4.49 -20.37 29.14
C ARG A 128 -3.66 -20.30 27.87
N PRO A 129 -4.19 -20.77 26.75
CA PRO A 129 -3.53 -20.60 25.45
C PRO A 129 -3.46 -19.12 25.06
N LEU A 130 -2.48 -18.77 24.21
CA LEU A 130 -2.47 -17.49 23.52
C LEU A 130 -3.46 -17.53 22.37
N VAL A 131 -4.41 -16.63 22.36
CA VAL A 131 -5.42 -16.52 21.31
C VAL A 131 -5.08 -15.35 20.39
N PHE A 132 -5.03 -15.63 19.10
CA PHE A 132 -4.88 -14.62 18.04
C PHE A 132 -6.21 -14.45 17.31
N LEU A 133 -6.73 -13.24 17.34
CA LEU A 133 -7.95 -12.85 16.65
C LEU A 133 -7.56 -12.06 15.39
N ILE A 134 -7.98 -12.51 14.22
CA ILE A 134 -7.71 -11.81 12.96
C ILE A 134 -8.87 -10.86 12.66
N ALA A 135 -8.59 -9.57 12.76
CA ALA A 135 -9.56 -8.48 12.62
C ALA A 135 -9.36 -7.64 11.37
N GLN A 136 -10.43 -6.96 10.96
CA GLN A 136 -10.39 -5.83 10.04
C GLN A 136 -10.35 -4.51 10.84
N PRO A 137 -9.90 -3.39 10.24
CA PRO A 137 -9.87 -2.10 10.95
C PRO A 137 -11.24 -1.60 11.42
N THR A 138 -12.32 -2.10 10.81
CA THR A 138 -13.69 -1.72 11.09
C THR A 138 -14.42 -2.69 12.03
N ASP A 139 -13.76 -3.77 12.46
CA ASP A 139 -14.40 -4.75 13.35
C ASP A 139 -14.54 -4.18 14.76
N ASP A 140 -15.76 -4.26 15.29
CA ASP A 140 -16.04 -3.91 16.68
C ASP A 140 -15.59 -5.06 17.59
N LEU A 141 -14.65 -4.78 18.47
CA LEU A 141 -14.05 -5.76 19.37
C LEU A 141 -14.63 -5.71 20.78
N ASP A 142 -15.63 -4.87 21.01
CA ASP A 142 -16.23 -4.68 22.33
C ASP A 142 -16.91 -5.96 22.84
N GLY A 143 -16.60 -6.29 24.09
CA GLY A 143 -17.15 -7.46 24.76
C GLY A 143 -16.53 -8.81 24.39
N LEU A 144 -15.44 -8.83 23.59
CA LEU A 144 -14.68 -10.05 23.35
C LEU A 144 -13.64 -10.34 24.45
N ALA A 145 -13.00 -9.29 24.98
CA ALA A 145 -12.06 -9.39 26.08
C ALA A 145 -11.95 -8.04 26.79
N ASP A 146 -11.63 -8.04 28.10
CA ASP A 146 -11.41 -6.80 28.86
C ASP A 146 -10.26 -5.98 28.30
N SER A 147 -9.31 -6.69 27.70
CA SER A 147 -8.16 -6.08 27.07
C SER A 147 -7.47 -7.04 26.09
N PHE A 148 -6.87 -6.50 25.04
CA PHE A 148 -6.11 -7.25 24.05
C PHE A 148 -4.83 -6.51 23.65
N HIS A 149 -3.89 -7.28 23.11
CA HIS A 149 -2.68 -6.72 22.50
C HIS A 149 -2.88 -6.58 21.00
N GLU A 150 -2.80 -5.36 20.46
CA GLU A 150 -2.99 -5.11 19.04
C GLU A 150 -1.66 -5.27 18.27
N ILE A 151 -1.71 -6.02 17.17
CA ILE A 151 -0.64 -6.19 16.19
C ILE A 151 -1.16 -5.71 14.83
N ALA A 152 -0.90 -4.46 14.49
CA ALA A 152 -1.32 -3.88 13.22
C ALA A 152 -0.42 -4.35 12.07
N ILE A 153 -1.05 -4.83 10.98
CA ILE A 153 -0.36 -5.26 9.76
C ILE A 153 -0.85 -4.39 8.59
N SER A 154 0.09 -3.71 7.95
CA SER A 154 -0.16 -2.92 6.73
C SER A 154 0.20 -3.70 5.46
N TYR A 155 -0.03 -3.16 4.29
CA TYR A 155 0.55 -3.66 3.04
C TYR A 155 2.08 -3.51 3.05
N PHE A 156 2.78 -4.21 2.16
CA PHE A 156 4.24 -4.12 2.10
C PHE A 156 4.72 -2.70 1.80
N SER A 157 5.65 -2.24 2.60
CA SER A 157 6.42 -1.04 2.31
C SER A 157 7.41 -1.28 1.15
N ILE A 158 7.93 -0.20 0.58
CA ILE A 158 8.95 -0.30 -0.47
C ILE A 158 10.18 -1.12 -0.02
N PRO A 159 10.78 -0.88 1.16
CA PRO A 159 11.90 -1.70 1.63
C PRO A 159 11.57 -3.19 1.78
N GLU A 160 10.37 -3.52 2.24
CA GLU A 160 9.91 -4.91 2.35
C GLU A 160 9.73 -5.54 0.96
N THR A 161 9.19 -4.79 0.00
CA THR A 161 9.04 -5.24 -1.38
C THR A 161 10.38 -5.48 -2.06
N ILE A 162 11.35 -4.56 -1.91
CA ILE A 162 12.72 -4.73 -2.42
C ILE A 162 13.36 -6.01 -1.85
N LYS A 163 13.15 -6.27 -0.58
CA LYS A 163 13.68 -7.45 0.12
C LYS A 163 13.03 -8.75 -0.38
N MET A 164 11.72 -8.70 -0.65
CA MET A 164 10.95 -9.84 -1.15
C MET A 164 11.29 -10.17 -2.61
N PHE A 165 11.51 -9.17 -3.43
CA PHE A 165 11.83 -9.29 -4.85
C PHE A 165 13.28 -8.92 -5.15
N SER A 166 14.21 -9.45 -4.36
CA SER A 166 15.64 -9.13 -4.44
C SER A 166 16.32 -9.46 -5.78
N SER A 167 15.67 -10.26 -6.63
CA SER A 167 16.11 -10.54 -8.00
C SER A 167 15.72 -9.46 -9.02
N LEU A 168 14.78 -8.58 -8.67
CA LEU A 168 14.39 -7.45 -9.49
C LEU A 168 15.31 -6.26 -9.26
N SER A 169 15.46 -5.41 -10.28
CA SER A 169 16.03 -4.09 -10.09
C SER A 169 15.17 -3.27 -9.12
N LYS A 170 15.77 -2.31 -8.42
CA LYS A 170 14.98 -1.41 -7.55
C LYS A 170 13.95 -0.64 -8.35
N PHE A 171 14.28 -0.23 -9.57
CA PHE A 171 13.35 0.46 -10.45
C PHE A 171 12.15 -0.42 -10.80
N ASP A 172 12.35 -1.67 -11.21
CA ASP A 172 11.25 -2.59 -11.53
C ASP A 172 10.43 -2.92 -10.27
N THR A 173 11.09 -3.01 -9.11
CA THR A 173 10.41 -3.17 -7.80
C THR A 173 9.55 -1.95 -7.47
N LEU A 174 10.01 -0.73 -7.76
CA LEU A 174 9.18 0.48 -7.59
C LEU A 174 7.98 0.48 -8.55
N GLY A 175 8.15 0.02 -9.78
CA GLY A 175 7.04 -0.20 -10.73
C GLY A 175 6.02 -1.18 -10.18
N LEU A 176 6.48 -2.31 -9.64
CA LEU A 176 5.62 -3.28 -8.96
C LEU A 176 4.89 -2.66 -7.75
N CYS A 177 5.57 -1.83 -6.93
CA CYS A 177 4.93 -1.12 -5.83
C CYS A 177 3.84 -0.15 -6.34
N ALA A 178 4.10 0.55 -7.43
CA ALA A 178 3.13 1.48 -8.02
C ALA A 178 1.83 0.78 -8.41
N VAL A 179 1.94 -0.37 -9.09
CA VAL A 179 0.77 -1.09 -9.63
C VAL A 179 0.09 -2.00 -8.62
N SER A 180 0.83 -2.56 -7.66
CA SER A 180 0.27 -3.47 -6.64
C SER A 180 -0.12 -2.79 -5.34
N GLY A 181 0.35 -1.55 -5.11
CA GLY A 181 0.19 -0.87 -3.83
C GLY A 181 0.81 -1.60 -2.63
N GLY A 182 1.74 -2.52 -2.88
CA GLY A 182 2.33 -3.38 -1.84
C GLY A 182 1.38 -4.47 -1.33
N ILE A 183 0.27 -4.77 -2.02
CA ILE A 183 -0.72 -5.77 -1.60
C ILE A 183 -0.18 -7.18 -1.90
N PRO A 184 0.13 -8.01 -0.86
CA PRO A 184 0.73 -9.33 -1.05
C PRO A 184 -0.09 -10.25 -1.95
N LYS A 185 -1.42 -10.17 -1.89
CA LYS A 185 -2.33 -10.99 -2.70
C LYS A 185 -2.12 -10.74 -4.20
N ILE A 186 -1.88 -9.47 -4.59
CA ILE A 186 -1.61 -9.08 -5.98
C ILE A 186 -0.16 -9.41 -6.36
N MET A 187 0.78 -9.09 -5.47
CA MET A 187 2.20 -9.30 -5.73
C MET A 187 2.59 -10.75 -5.96
N LYS A 188 1.81 -11.71 -5.45
CA LYS A 188 2.04 -13.15 -5.68
C LYS A 188 1.89 -13.57 -7.13
N GLU A 189 1.12 -12.84 -7.93
CA GLU A 189 0.88 -13.12 -9.34
C GLU A 189 1.96 -12.52 -10.25
N TYR A 190 2.86 -11.71 -9.70
CA TYR A 190 3.94 -11.09 -10.46
C TYR A 190 5.05 -12.09 -10.82
N HIS A 191 5.35 -12.20 -12.10
CA HIS A 191 6.41 -13.04 -12.65
C HIS A 191 7.69 -12.25 -12.85
N GLY A 192 8.69 -12.48 -12.03
CA GLY A 192 9.95 -11.71 -12.03
C GLY A 192 10.81 -11.83 -13.29
N GLN A 193 10.52 -12.79 -14.17
CA GLN A 193 11.20 -12.97 -15.47
C GLN A 193 10.53 -12.18 -16.60
N LYS A 194 9.32 -11.66 -16.37
CA LYS A 194 8.57 -10.85 -17.32
C LYS A 194 8.76 -9.37 -17.03
N THR A 195 8.62 -8.54 -18.05
CA THR A 195 8.56 -7.09 -17.89
C THR A 195 7.31 -6.67 -17.09
N LEU A 196 7.28 -5.44 -16.58
CA LEU A 196 6.09 -4.90 -15.92
C LEU A 196 4.90 -4.86 -16.87
N GLU A 197 5.12 -4.51 -18.15
CA GLU A 197 4.10 -4.48 -19.19
C GLU A 197 3.49 -5.87 -19.44
N GLU A 198 4.33 -6.90 -19.62
CA GLU A 198 3.87 -8.28 -19.80
C GLU A 198 3.11 -8.81 -18.58
N ASN A 199 3.49 -8.40 -17.37
CA ASN A 199 2.75 -8.74 -16.16
C ASN A 199 1.40 -8.03 -16.12
N LEU A 200 1.32 -6.75 -16.45
CA LEU A 200 0.07 -6.00 -16.51
C LEU A 200 -0.89 -6.56 -17.56
N LEU A 201 -0.38 -6.91 -18.76
CA LEU A 201 -1.18 -7.59 -19.79
C LEU A 201 -1.76 -8.91 -19.24
N ALA A 202 -0.93 -9.73 -18.58
CA ALA A 202 -1.40 -10.99 -17.99
C ALA A 202 -2.45 -10.76 -16.90
N PHE A 203 -2.33 -9.73 -16.08
CA PHE A 203 -3.30 -9.38 -15.03
C PHE A 203 -4.66 -8.95 -15.60
N LEU A 204 -4.68 -8.32 -16.78
CA LEU A 204 -5.91 -7.80 -17.38
C LEU A 204 -6.60 -8.81 -18.32
N VAL A 205 -5.92 -9.85 -18.76
CA VAL A 205 -6.50 -10.86 -19.66
C VAL A 205 -7.06 -12.08 -18.91
N SER A 206 -6.57 -12.36 -17.71
CA SER A 206 -7.00 -13.50 -16.90
C SER A 206 -7.83 -13.07 -15.69
N SER A 207 -8.69 -13.96 -15.19
CA SER A 207 -9.30 -13.82 -13.85
C SER A 207 -8.19 -13.83 -12.82
N SER A 208 -7.76 -12.66 -12.41
CA SER A 208 -6.61 -12.43 -11.54
C SER A 208 -7.01 -11.74 -10.25
N ALA A 209 -6.20 -11.89 -9.20
CA ALA A 209 -6.39 -11.11 -7.99
C ALA A 209 -6.32 -9.60 -8.27
N PHE A 210 -5.61 -9.19 -9.33
CA PHE A 210 -5.53 -7.80 -9.75
C PHE A 210 -6.89 -7.24 -10.20
N LEU A 211 -7.73 -8.01 -10.84
CA LEU A 211 -9.08 -7.59 -11.23
C LEU A 211 -10.10 -7.76 -10.11
N GLU A 212 -10.03 -8.86 -9.39
CA GLU A 212 -11.08 -9.31 -8.47
C GLU A 212 -10.92 -8.76 -7.04
N PHE A 213 -9.76 -8.23 -6.69
CA PHE A 213 -9.48 -7.84 -5.30
C PHE A 213 -10.35 -6.68 -4.81
N ILE A 214 -10.60 -5.65 -5.64
CA ILE A 214 -11.46 -4.53 -5.25
C ILE A 214 -12.91 -4.96 -5.09
N PRO A 215 -13.57 -5.65 -6.06
CA PRO A 215 -14.92 -6.19 -5.85
C PRO A 215 -15.03 -7.00 -4.56
N TYR A 216 -14.13 -7.98 -4.36
CA TYR A 216 -14.09 -8.79 -3.14
C TYR A 216 -13.97 -7.93 -1.86
N LEU A 217 -13.11 -6.92 -1.87
CA LEU A 217 -12.91 -6.04 -0.71
C LEU A 217 -14.15 -5.19 -0.42
N MET A 218 -14.78 -4.66 -1.46
CA MET A 218 -15.97 -3.82 -1.33
C MET A 218 -17.16 -4.62 -0.77
N ASP A 219 -17.40 -5.81 -1.29
CA ASP A 219 -18.48 -6.70 -0.82
C ASP A 219 -18.27 -7.15 0.64
N ARG A 220 -17.00 -7.24 1.06
CA ARG A 220 -16.64 -7.61 2.42
C ARG A 220 -16.83 -6.48 3.43
N TYR A 221 -16.56 -5.24 3.03
CA TYR A 221 -16.61 -4.10 3.96
C TYR A 221 -17.93 -3.34 3.95
N PHE A 222 -18.65 -3.37 2.85
CA PHE A 222 -19.78 -2.48 2.66
C PHE A 222 -21.04 -3.19 2.20
N ARG A 223 -22.18 -2.69 2.70
CA ARG A 223 -23.50 -2.94 2.11
C ARG A 223 -23.76 -1.82 1.08
N LYS A 224 -24.49 -2.10 -0.01
CA LYS A 224 -24.79 -1.12 -1.08
C LYS A 224 -23.51 -0.57 -1.73
N THR A 225 -22.69 -1.48 -2.21
CA THR A 225 -21.36 -1.22 -2.77
C THR A 225 -21.38 -0.25 -3.95
N GLU A 226 -22.50 -0.13 -4.68
CA GLU A 226 -22.65 0.73 -5.84
C GLU A 226 -22.39 2.20 -5.52
N ILE A 227 -22.86 2.68 -4.34
CA ILE A 227 -22.67 4.07 -3.93
C ILE A 227 -21.18 4.35 -3.66
N TYR A 228 -20.51 3.42 -3.01
CA TYR A 228 -19.08 3.51 -2.73
C TYR A 228 -18.26 3.49 -4.02
N HIS A 229 -18.63 2.63 -4.99
CA HIS A 229 -17.99 2.60 -6.30
C HIS A 229 -18.12 3.94 -7.04
N HIS A 230 -19.28 4.59 -7.02
CA HIS A 230 -19.48 5.90 -7.64
C HIS A 230 -18.62 6.98 -6.98
N ILE A 231 -18.54 6.99 -5.65
CA ILE A 231 -17.71 7.95 -4.90
C ILE A 231 -16.22 7.72 -5.18
N LEU A 232 -15.76 6.48 -5.14
CA LEU A 232 -14.37 6.15 -5.42
C LEU A 232 -13.99 6.46 -6.88
N ASN A 233 -14.91 6.25 -7.82
CA ASN A 233 -14.73 6.68 -9.21
C ASN A 233 -14.61 8.22 -9.32
N ALA A 234 -15.41 8.99 -8.58
CA ALA A 234 -15.28 10.45 -8.54
C ALA A 234 -13.90 10.88 -8.03
N ILE A 235 -13.42 10.27 -6.93
CA ILE A 235 -12.09 10.56 -6.37
C ILE A 235 -10.99 10.20 -7.38
N ALA A 236 -11.09 9.07 -8.08
CA ALA A 236 -10.13 8.65 -9.10
C ALA A 236 -10.04 9.62 -10.28
N ASN A 237 -11.15 10.32 -10.58
CA ASN A 237 -11.25 11.34 -11.63
C ASN A 237 -10.97 12.77 -11.12
N GLY A 238 -10.27 12.93 -9.98
CA GLY A 238 -9.77 14.21 -9.51
C GLY A 238 -10.76 15.02 -8.68
N ASN A 239 -11.93 14.46 -8.31
CA ASN A 239 -12.88 15.12 -7.43
C ASN A 239 -12.55 14.80 -5.97
N HIS A 240 -11.75 15.65 -5.34
CA HIS A 240 -11.17 15.37 -4.03
C HIS A 240 -11.92 16.01 -2.84
N ARG A 241 -12.96 16.81 -3.08
CA ARG A 241 -13.75 17.46 -2.04
C ARG A 241 -15.17 16.95 -2.04
N ILE A 242 -15.84 16.93 -0.89
CA ILE A 242 -17.23 16.44 -0.78
C ILE A 242 -18.16 17.14 -1.78
N SER A 243 -18.00 18.46 -1.97
CA SER A 243 -18.79 19.21 -2.94
C SER A 243 -18.54 18.81 -4.40
N GLU A 244 -17.29 18.48 -4.74
CA GLU A 244 -16.90 18.02 -6.08
C GLU A 244 -17.40 16.60 -6.33
N ILE A 245 -17.26 15.70 -5.34
CA ILE A 245 -17.81 14.35 -5.35
C ILE A 245 -19.33 14.38 -5.50
N GLY A 246 -20.01 15.24 -4.74
CA GLY A 246 -21.47 15.40 -4.85
C GLY A 246 -21.90 15.87 -6.23
N LYS A 247 -21.18 16.83 -6.81
CA LYS A 247 -21.44 17.31 -8.17
C LYS A 247 -21.22 16.21 -9.23
N PHE A 248 -20.15 15.44 -9.10
CA PHE A 248 -19.84 14.35 -10.03
C PHE A 248 -20.84 13.20 -9.96
N THR A 249 -21.23 12.81 -8.74
CA THR A 249 -22.11 11.63 -8.50
C THR A 249 -23.60 11.96 -8.54
N GLY A 250 -23.99 13.22 -8.43
CA GLY A 250 -25.37 13.65 -8.24
C GLY A 250 -25.91 13.42 -6.83
N TYR A 251 -25.07 13.04 -5.86
CA TYR A 251 -25.51 12.79 -4.48
C TYR A 251 -25.48 14.07 -3.63
N ALA A 252 -26.42 14.17 -2.68
CA ALA A 252 -26.46 15.24 -1.70
C ALA A 252 -25.19 15.25 -0.83
N TYR A 253 -24.77 16.43 -0.38
CA TYR A 253 -23.56 16.64 0.43
C TYR A 253 -23.49 15.68 1.62
N ASN A 254 -24.52 15.63 2.47
CA ASN A 254 -24.54 14.78 3.66
C ASN A 254 -24.42 13.28 3.33
N LYS A 255 -24.98 12.86 2.19
CA LYS A 255 -24.84 11.48 1.72
C LYS A 255 -23.39 11.20 1.35
N CYS A 256 -22.75 12.07 0.56
CA CYS A 256 -21.33 11.93 0.20
C CYS A 256 -20.45 11.90 1.45
N ASP A 257 -20.66 12.81 2.41
CA ASP A 257 -19.88 12.92 3.63
C ASP A 257 -19.92 11.64 4.47
N ASN A 258 -21.11 11.07 4.68
CA ASN A 258 -21.27 9.80 5.41
C ASN A 258 -20.53 8.63 4.74
N TYR A 259 -20.65 8.48 3.42
CA TYR A 259 -19.99 7.40 2.69
C TYR A 259 -18.48 7.60 2.59
N VAL A 260 -18.00 8.83 2.40
CA VAL A 260 -16.57 9.15 2.42
C VAL A 260 -15.98 8.90 3.81
N SER A 261 -16.69 9.27 4.88
CA SER A 261 -16.27 8.98 6.26
C SER A 261 -16.11 7.48 6.52
N ALA A 262 -17.01 6.65 5.99
CA ALA A 262 -16.87 5.18 6.07
C ALA A 262 -15.66 4.67 5.27
N LEU A 263 -15.37 5.25 4.10
CA LEU A 263 -14.17 4.93 3.31
C LEU A 263 -12.88 5.33 4.03
N VAL A 264 -12.89 6.45 4.76
CA VAL A 264 -11.76 6.88 5.60
C VAL A 264 -11.56 5.92 6.77
N SER A 265 -12.64 5.58 7.48
CA SER A 265 -12.59 4.63 8.61
C SER A 265 -12.11 3.24 8.17
N SER A 266 -12.46 2.80 6.94
CA SER A 266 -11.96 1.54 6.38
C SER A 266 -10.50 1.60 5.92
N GLY A 267 -9.88 2.78 5.85
CA GLY A 267 -8.51 2.96 5.35
C GLY A 267 -8.34 2.87 3.83
N ILE A 268 -9.42 2.87 3.05
CA ILE A 268 -9.38 2.91 1.58
C ILE A 268 -9.06 4.32 1.10
N VAL A 269 -9.63 5.33 1.76
CA VAL A 269 -9.41 6.74 1.52
C VAL A 269 -8.71 7.36 2.73
N LYS A 270 -7.88 8.35 2.53
CA LYS A 270 -7.25 9.17 3.59
C LYS A 270 -7.56 10.64 3.40
N ILE A 271 -7.48 11.37 4.49
CA ILE A 271 -7.63 12.82 4.51
C ILE A 271 -6.26 13.47 4.35
N GLU A 272 -6.15 14.43 3.44
CA GLU A 272 -4.98 15.29 3.28
C GLU A 272 -5.41 16.76 3.37
N LYS A 273 -4.43 17.65 3.66
CA LYS A 273 -4.61 19.09 3.66
C LYS A 273 -3.89 19.69 2.46
N GLU A 274 -4.62 20.35 1.60
CA GLU A 274 -4.10 21.09 0.45
C GLU A 274 -4.07 22.58 0.75
N LYS A 275 -2.92 23.23 0.58
CA LYS A 275 -2.82 24.69 0.71
C LYS A 275 -3.22 25.35 -0.61
N SER A 276 -4.20 26.25 -0.56
CA SER A 276 -4.55 27.08 -1.72
C SER A 276 -3.44 28.11 -1.99
N LYS A 277 -3.45 28.69 -3.20
CA LYS A 277 -2.52 29.79 -3.56
C LYS A 277 -2.59 30.99 -2.58
N HIS A 278 -3.66 31.12 -1.81
CA HIS A 278 -3.87 32.18 -0.81
C HIS A 278 -3.62 31.70 0.63
N GLY A 279 -2.95 30.57 0.83
CA GLY A 279 -2.59 30.05 2.16
C GLY A 279 -3.72 29.35 2.91
N THR A 280 -4.95 29.30 2.39
CA THR A 280 -6.07 28.61 3.05
C THR A 280 -5.93 27.09 2.90
N GLU A 281 -5.98 26.37 3.99
CA GLU A 281 -5.96 24.91 3.97
C GLU A 281 -7.35 24.36 3.63
N LYS A 282 -7.40 23.44 2.69
CA LYS A 282 -8.63 22.73 2.28
C LYS A 282 -8.46 21.23 2.55
N THR A 283 -9.51 20.61 3.05
CA THR A 283 -9.57 19.17 3.23
C THR A 283 -9.82 18.51 1.88
N VAL A 284 -8.98 17.52 1.54
CA VAL A 284 -9.11 16.70 0.34
C VAL A 284 -9.07 15.21 0.72
N TYR A 285 -9.82 14.42 -0.03
CA TYR A 285 -9.95 12.98 0.14
C TYR A 285 -9.25 12.28 -1.01
N VAL A 286 -8.25 11.47 -0.69
CA VAL A 286 -7.42 10.78 -1.69
C VAL A 286 -7.31 9.30 -1.35
N PHE A 287 -7.00 8.47 -2.33
CA PHE A 287 -6.77 7.05 -2.05
C PHE A 287 -5.57 6.86 -1.12
N ALA A 288 -5.73 6.00 -0.13
CA ALA A 288 -4.65 5.62 0.77
C ALA A 288 -3.60 4.72 0.10
N ASN A 289 -3.97 4.08 -1.02
CA ASN A 289 -3.13 3.12 -1.73
C ASN A 289 -3.18 3.35 -3.25
N SER A 290 -2.02 3.25 -3.91
CA SER A 290 -1.87 3.49 -5.36
C SER A 290 -2.68 2.51 -6.21
N TYR A 291 -2.76 1.25 -5.81
CA TYR A 291 -3.53 0.24 -6.54
C TYR A 291 -5.03 0.57 -6.57
N PHE A 292 -5.62 1.07 -5.47
CA PHE A 292 -7.03 1.46 -5.46
C PHE A 292 -7.29 2.60 -6.45
N ARG A 293 -6.42 3.62 -6.47
CA ARG A 293 -6.51 4.72 -7.44
C ARG A 293 -6.42 4.20 -8.87
N LEU A 294 -5.42 3.36 -9.17
CA LEU A 294 -5.20 2.76 -10.48
C LEU A 294 -6.42 1.96 -10.94
N TRP A 295 -6.97 1.12 -10.07
CA TRP A 295 -8.09 0.27 -10.41
C TRP A 295 -9.35 1.08 -10.76
N TYR A 296 -9.70 2.11 -9.97
CA TYR A 296 -10.84 2.96 -10.28
C TYR A 296 -10.62 3.86 -11.51
N ARG A 297 -9.40 4.29 -11.75
CA ARG A 297 -9.09 5.18 -12.87
C ARG A 297 -9.10 4.48 -14.21
N TYR A 298 -8.58 3.25 -14.29
CA TYR A 298 -8.35 2.56 -15.56
C TYR A 298 -9.22 1.33 -15.75
N ILE A 299 -9.53 0.59 -14.69
CA ILE A 299 -10.20 -0.71 -14.79
C ILE A 299 -11.71 -0.56 -14.60
N TYR A 300 -12.14 0.25 -13.64
CA TYR A 300 -13.55 0.36 -13.29
C TYR A 300 -14.46 0.74 -14.47
N ALA A 301 -14.06 1.70 -15.28
CA ALA A 301 -14.81 2.15 -16.45
C ALA A 301 -14.73 1.17 -17.63
N SER A 302 -13.66 0.40 -17.76
CA SER A 302 -13.36 -0.50 -18.89
C SER A 302 -13.62 -1.98 -18.57
N ARG A 303 -14.42 -2.27 -17.55
CA ARG A 303 -14.66 -3.67 -17.11
C ARG A 303 -15.27 -4.56 -18.18
N THR A 304 -16.17 -4.01 -18.97
CA THR A 304 -16.83 -4.76 -20.06
C THR A 304 -15.84 -5.15 -21.14
N GLU A 305 -15.01 -4.20 -21.56
CA GLU A 305 -13.99 -4.40 -22.59
C GLU A 305 -12.90 -5.37 -22.14
N ILE A 306 -12.51 -5.28 -20.87
CA ILE A 306 -11.56 -6.23 -20.26
C ILE A 306 -12.17 -7.63 -20.21
N ALA A 307 -13.43 -7.77 -19.76
CA ALA A 307 -14.11 -9.05 -19.65
C ALA A 307 -14.34 -9.71 -21.02
N THR A 308 -14.51 -8.92 -22.09
CA THR A 308 -14.65 -9.42 -23.46
C THR A 308 -13.30 -9.65 -24.17
N GLY A 309 -12.18 -9.36 -23.51
CA GLY A 309 -10.83 -9.57 -24.07
C GLY A 309 -10.49 -8.61 -25.21
N ASN A 310 -10.96 -7.36 -25.15
CA ASN A 310 -10.63 -6.34 -26.16
C ASN A 310 -9.16 -5.92 -26.02
N ASN A 311 -8.29 -6.52 -26.84
CA ASN A 311 -6.84 -6.34 -26.78
C ASN A 311 -6.40 -4.88 -27.00
N ASP A 312 -7.07 -4.11 -27.84
CA ASP A 312 -6.72 -2.72 -28.13
C ASP A 312 -6.97 -1.84 -26.90
N VAL A 313 -8.09 -2.04 -26.22
CA VAL A 313 -8.42 -1.35 -24.96
C VAL A 313 -7.47 -1.77 -23.85
N ILE A 314 -7.23 -3.07 -23.71
CA ILE A 314 -6.29 -3.60 -22.71
C ILE A 314 -4.88 -3.03 -22.91
N GLY A 315 -4.37 -3.03 -24.15
CA GLY A 315 -3.06 -2.44 -24.48
C GLY A 315 -3.00 -0.95 -24.17
N SER A 316 -4.05 -0.20 -24.48
CA SER A 316 -4.15 1.23 -24.15
C SER A 316 -4.15 1.47 -22.64
N ILE A 317 -4.87 0.66 -21.86
CA ILE A 317 -4.89 0.74 -20.39
C ILE A 317 -3.48 0.49 -19.83
N VAL A 318 -2.81 -0.57 -20.27
CA VAL A 318 -1.45 -0.92 -19.81
C VAL A 318 -0.49 0.22 -20.09
N LYS A 319 -0.54 0.77 -21.30
CA LYS A 319 0.28 1.93 -21.68
C LYS A 319 0.05 3.12 -20.75
N SER A 320 -1.22 3.47 -20.53
CA SER A 320 -1.58 4.61 -19.63
C SER A 320 -1.12 4.37 -18.19
N ILE A 321 -1.24 3.14 -17.67
CA ILE A 321 -0.75 2.80 -16.33
C ILE A 321 0.76 3.02 -16.24
N ILE A 322 1.52 2.60 -17.24
CA ILE A 322 2.99 2.76 -17.25
C ILE A 322 3.37 4.23 -17.36
N GLU A 323 2.80 4.95 -18.34
CA GLU A 323 3.16 6.33 -18.64
C GLU A 323 2.71 7.32 -17.55
N GLU A 324 1.60 7.06 -16.86
CA GLU A 324 1.05 7.98 -15.86
C GLU A 324 1.32 7.51 -14.42
N GLU A 325 0.85 6.31 -14.03
CA GLU A 325 0.91 5.90 -12.63
C GLU A 325 2.31 5.46 -12.20
N VAL A 326 2.97 4.63 -13.01
CA VAL A 326 4.32 4.15 -12.71
C VAL A 326 5.30 5.32 -12.78
N HIS A 327 5.22 6.14 -13.82
CA HIS A 327 6.05 7.33 -13.95
C HIS A 327 5.86 8.30 -12.76
N THR A 328 4.62 8.63 -12.42
CA THR A 328 4.32 9.51 -11.27
C THR A 328 4.85 8.93 -9.96
N PHE A 329 4.74 7.62 -9.76
CA PHE A 329 5.27 6.97 -8.57
C PHE A 329 6.79 7.08 -8.48
N HIS A 330 7.50 6.87 -9.58
CA HIS A 330 8.94 7.06 -9.65
C HIS A 330 9.34 8.50 -9.33
N LEU A 331 8.66 9.48 -9.93
CA LEU A 331 8.86 10.89 -9.64
C LEU A 331 8.70 11.20 -8.14
N GLN A 332 7.62 10.75 -7.53
CA GLN A 332 7.40 10.95 -6.10
C GLN A 332 8.52 10.37 -5.23
N ARG A 333 9.12 9.23 -5.63
CA ARG A 333 10.25 8.63 -4.90
C ARG A 333 11.53 9.43 -5.07
N VAL A 334 11.80 9.91 -6.28
CA VAL A 334 12.93 10.81 -6.55
C VAL A 334 12.80 12.09 -5.70
N PHE A 335 11.64 12.73 -5.69
CA PHE A 335 11.41 13.92 -4.88
C PHE A 335 11.51 13.66 -3.37
N ALA A 336 11.02 12.51 -2.90
CA ALA A 336 11.20 12.11 -1.50
C ALA A 336 12.68 11.96 -1.15
N TYR A 337 13.47 11.36 -2.02
CA TYR A 337 14.91 11.22 -1.84
C TYR A 337 15.61 12.58 -1.84
N VAL A 338 15.36 13.43 -2.82
CA VAL A 338 15.94 14.78 -2.89
C VAL A 338 15.65 15.56 -1.61
N ASN A 339 14.39 15.56 -1.15
CA ASN A 339 13.99 16.28 0.06
C ASN A 339 14.61 15.70 1.35
N ALA A 340 14.87 14.40 1.40
CA ALA A 340 15.52 13.77 2.55
C ALA A 340 17.03 14.12 2.64
N HIS A 341 17.70 14.24 1.48
CA HIS A 341 19.16 14.38 1.41
C HIS A 341 19.61 15.81 1.08
N ILE A 342 18.68 16.73 0.83
CA ILE A 342 19.00 18.11 0.45
C ILE A 342 19.87 18.82 1.49
N LYS A 343 19.74 18.45 2.78
CA LYS A 343 20.53 18.99 3.89
C LYS A 343 21.94 18.40 4.00
N GLU A 344 22.15 17.21 3.44
CA GLU A 344 23.43 16.50 3.47
C GLU A 344 24.30 16.83 2.26
N MET A 345 23.72 17.45 1.25
CA MET A 345 24.44 17.93 0.07
C MET A 345 24.97 19.33 0.36
N ASP A 346 26.20 19.64 -0.04
CA ASP A 346 26.83 20.98 0.04
C ASP A 346 25.98 22.07 -0.61
N PHE A 347 25.05 21.67 -1.41
CA PHE A 347 23.97 22.40 -2.05
C PHE A 347 23.09 23.24 -1.14
N TRP A 348 22.72 22.72 0.03
CA TRP A 348 21.81 23.43 0.93
C TRP A 348 22.38 24.78 1.38
N VAL A 349 23.70 24.82 1.58
CA VAL A 349 24.41 26.06 1.93
C VAL A 349 24.45 27.03 0.75
N ILE A 350 24.62 26.51 -0.49
CA ILE A 350 24.77 27.31 -1.69
C ILE A 350 23.40 27.82 -2.19
N PHE A 351 22.37 26.98 -2.17
CA PHE A 351 21.05 27.29 -2.78
C PHE A 351 20.01 27.74 -1.76
N ARG A 352 20.29 27.73 -0.44
CA ARG A 352 19.38 28.16 0.64
C ARG A 352 17.93 27.65 0.47
N ILE A 353 17.79 26.36 0.12
CA ILE A 353 16.50 25.75 -0.09
C ILE A 353 15.84 25.50 1.26
N ASN A 354 14.89 26.34 1.65
CA ASN A 354 14.17 26.26 2.92
C ASN A 354 12.85 25.47 2.82
N GLU A 355 12.40 25.16 1.60
CA GLU A 355 11.12 24.52 1.32
C GLU A 355 11.31 23.17 0.63
N LYS A 356 10.31 22.27 0.79
CA LYS A 356 10.29 21.00 0.07
C LYS A 356 10.12 21.24 -1.42
N ILE A 357 10.97 20.60 -2.22
CA ILE A 357 10.81 20.58 -3.67
C ILE A 357 9.70 19.58 -3.99
N THR A 358 8.70 20.01 -4.76
CA THR A 358 7.58 19.20 -5.20
C THR A 358 7.59 19.07 -6.72
N TYR A 359 6.97 17.97 -7.22
CA TYR A 359 6.75 17.82 -8.65
C TYR A 359 5.87 18.97 -9.14
N SER A 360 6.45 19.78 -10.00
CA SER A 360 5.79 20.92 -10.61
C SER A 360 6.46 21.16 -11.98
N PRO A 361 6.03 20.46 -13.04
CA PRO A 361 6.69 20.52 -14.33
C PRO A 361 6.64 21.93 -14.92
N VAL A 362 7.79 22.40 -15.36
CA VAL A 362 7.96 23.72 -15.97
C VAL A 362 8.58 23.59 -17.34
N THR A 363 7.94 24.17 -18.36
CA THR A 363 8.44 24.17 -19.73
C THR A 363 9.12 25.50 -20.03
N ILE A 364 10.40 25.43 -20.37
CA ILE A 364 11.17 26.56 -20.89
C ILE A 364 10.93 26.60 -22.40
N LYS A 365 10.46 27.73 -22.89
CA LYS A 365 10.07 27.94 -24.30
C LYS A 365 10.84 29.09 -24.92
N GLU A 366 11.31 28.90 -26.13
CA GLU A 366 11.83 29.88 -27.05
C GLU A 366 11.29 29.57 -28.48
N GLU A 367 11.36 30.45 -29.46
CA GLU A 367 10.69 30.34 -30.78
C GLU A 367 10.77 28.95 -31.46
N SER A 368 11.91 28.26 -31.38
CA SER A 368 12.12 26.94 -31.99
C SER A 368 12.56 25.87 -30.97
N PHE A 369 12.49 26.19 -29.68
CA PHE A 369 13.00 25.31 -28.64
C PHE A 369 12.02 25.23 -27.48
N ASN A 370 11.70 24.03 -27.03
CA ASN A 370 11.02 23.81 -25.77
C ASN A 370 11.66 22.66 -25.00
N TYR A 371 11.72 22.79 -23.67
CA TYR A 371 12.21 21.76 -22.79
C TYR A 371 11.49 21.79 -21.45
N THR A 372 11.07 20.60 -20.96
CA THR A 372 10.31 20.48 -19.70
C THR A 372 11.17 19.82 -18.64
N PHE A 373 11.36 20.51 -17.51
CA PHE A 373 11.87 19.94 -16.26
C PHE A 373 10.71 19.47 -15.40
N ASP A 374 10.97 18.43 -14.59
CA ASP A 374 9.97 17.87 -13.68
C ASP A 374 9.78 18.72 -12.42
N ALA A 375 10.76 19.53 -12.06
CA ALA A 375 10.63 20.66 -11.14
C ALA A 375 11.74 21.68 -11.36
N ILE A 376 11.41 22.92 -10.99
CA ILE A 376 12.39 24.02 -10.84
C ILE A 376 12.13 24.66 -9.48
N HIS A 377 13.19 24.82 -8.69
CA HIS A 377 13.15 25.59 -7.46
C HIS A 377 14.03 26.83 -7.61
N TRP A 378 13.48 27.99 -7.24
CA TRP A 378 14.13 29.28 -7.42
C TRP A 378 14.17 30.04 -6.10
N ASN A 379 15.34 30.59 -5.72
CA ASN A 379 15.48 31.40 -4.51
C ASN A 379 15.69 32.90 -4.78
N GLY A 380 15.47 33.35 -6.00
CA GLY A 380 15.67 34.73 -6.43
C GLY A 380 16.93 34.95 -7.26
N GLU A 381 18.01 34.25 -6.97
CA GLU A 381 19.30 34.34 -7.68
C GLU A 381 19.70 32.98 -8.27
N LYS A 382 19.52 31.91 -7.54
CA LYS A 382 19.96 30.56 -7.88
C LYS A 382 18.80 29.63 -8.13
N ALA A 383 18.97 28.69 -9.07
CA ALA A 383 17.93 27.73 -9.46
C ALA A 383 18.40 26.27 -9.37
N VAL A 384 17.53 25.40 -8.90
CA VAL A 384 17.71 23.94 -8.94
C VAL A 384 16.71 23.33 -9.89
N PHE A 385 17.20 22.60 -10.86
CA PHE A 385 16.41 21.92 -11.89
C PHE A 385 16.41 20.42 -11.64
N ILE A 386 15.28 19.77 -11.79
CA ILE A 386 15.17 18.30 -11.64
C ILE A 386 14.61 17.73 -12.93
N LYS A 387 15.34 16.75 -13.49
CA LYS A 387 14.89 15.97 -14.63
C LYS A 387 15.00 14.47 -14.31
N VAL A 388 13.92 13.73 -14.55
CA VAL A 388 13.84 12.29 -14.30
C VAL A 388 13.58 11.56 -15.62
N PHE A 389 14.44 10.63 -15.96
CA PHE A 389 14.26 9.73 -17.10
C PHE A 389 13.77 8.38 -16.58
N THR A 390 12.54 8.01 -16.87
CA THR A 390 11.91 6.76 -16.42
C THR A 390 11.93 5.67 -17.48
N ASP A 391 12.09 6.02 -18.74
CA ASP A 391 12.28 5.05 -19.82
C ASP A 391 13.68 4.40 -19.72
N PRO A 392 13.77 3.06 -19.71
CA PRO A 392 15.05 2.37 -19.71
C PRO A 392 15.90 2.63 -20.97
N LEU A 393 15.29 3.05 -22.07
CA LEU A 393 15.96 3.39 -23.34
C LEU A 393 16.42 4.86 -23.40
N GLU A 394 15.85 5.73 -22.58
CA GLU A 394 16.25 7.13 -22.46
C GLU A 394 17.46 7.25 -21.51
N ASN A 395 18.62 6.78 -21.98
CA ASN A 395 19.87 7.23 -21.38
C ASN A 395 20.10 8.68 -21.78
N CYS A 396 20.47 9.55 -20.83
CA CYS A 396 20.84 10.93 -21.14
C CYS A 396 22.01 10.94 -22.13
N LYS A 397 21.70 11.14 -23.43
CA LYS A 397 22.65 11.17 -24.54
C LYS A 397 23.19 12.60 -24.70
N LYS A 398 24.22 12.74 -25.54
CA LYS A 398 24.85 14.06 -25.83
C LYS A 398 23.81 15.12 -26.21
N ASP A 399 22.89 14.79 -27.11
CA ASP A 399 21.90 15.73 -27.62
C ASP A 399 20.90 16.16 -26.50
N GLU A 400 20.52 15.23 -25.65
CA GLU A 400 19.66 15.51 -24.53
C GLU A 400 20.34 16.38 -23.47
N LEU A 401 21.61 16.08 -23.17
CA LEU A 401 22.41 16.91 -22.26
C LEU A 401 22.60 18.33 -22.81
N ASN A 402 22.82 18.47 -24.12
CA ASN A 402 22.88 19.79 -24.76
C ASN A 402 21.56 20.56 -24.66
N LYS A 403 20.41 19.88 -24.82
CA LYS A 403 19.10 20.49 -24.61
C LYS A 403 18.89 20.96 -23.16
N ILE A 404 19.28 20.13 -22.19
CA ILE A 404 19.24 20.49 -20.76
C ILE A 404 20.08 21.75 -20.52
N LYS A 405 21.32 21.78 -20.97
CA LYS A 405 22.21 22.92 -20.81
C LYS A 405 21.66 24.17 -21.46
N LYS A 406 21.12 24.07 -22.68
CA LYS A 406 20.46 25.19 -23.37
C LYS A 406 19.23 25.67 -22.56
N ALA A 407 18.38 24.78 -22.08
CA ALA A 407 17.21 25.13 -21.29
C ALA A 407 17.57 25.86 -19.99
N VAL A 408 18.61 25.39 -19.28
CA VAL A 408 19.11 26.05 -18.07
C VAL A 408 19.62 27.45 -18.37
N MET A 409 20.40 27.63 -19.45
CA MET A 409 20.92 28.93 -19.86
C MET A 409 19.80 29.91 -20.23
N LEU A 410 18.71 29.44 -20.82
CA LEU A 410 17.54 30.26 -21.14
C LEU A 410 16.72 30.64 -19.90
N ALA A 411 16.71 29.79 -18.90
CA ALA A 411 15.93 30.00 -17.67
C ALA A 411 16.69 30.82 -16.63
N ASN A 412 18.00 30.65 -16.51
CA ASN A 412 18.86 31.31 -15.54
C ASN A 412 20.33 31.30 -15.99
N ASN A 413 21.18 32.05 -15.29
CA ASN A 413 22.62 31.90 -15.46
C ASN A 413 23.06 30.46 -15.14
N TYR A 414 23.77 29.82 -16.06
CA TYR A 414 24.20 28.42 -15.93
C TYR A 414 25.00 28.17 -14.65
N TYR A 415 25.90 29.06 -14.30
CA TYR A 415 26.76 28.94 -13.11
C TYR A 415 26.04 29.22 -11.80
N ASP A 416 24.88 29.85 -11.84
CA ASP A 416 23.98 30.07 -10.68
C ASP A 416 22.90 28.99 -10.62
N SER A 417 23.07 27.90 -11.35
CA SER A 417 22.10 26.82 -11.48
C SER A 417 22.72 25.48 -11.09
N HIS A 418 21.86 24.56 -10.67
CA HIS A 418 22.23 23.17 -10.55
C HIS A 418 21.15 22.25 -11.10
N VAL A 419 21.56 21.18 -11.77
CA VAL A 419 20.67 20.23 -12.41
C VAL A 419 20.87 18.84 -11.83
N PHE A 420 19.84 18.29 -11.23
CA PHE A 420 19.80 16.86 -10.90
C PHE A 420 19.17 16.07 -12.03
N ILE A 421 19.93 15.14 -12.60
CA ILE A 421 19.46 14.22 -13.63
C ILE A 421 19.37 12.82 -13.02
N PHE A 422 18.15 12.29 -12.93
CA PHE A 422 17.89 10.94 -12.43
C PHE A 422 17.62 10.00 -13.59
N THR A 423 18.26 8.82 -13.58
CA THR A 423 18.02 7.76 -14.58
C THR A 423 17.77 6.41 -13.93
N LYS A 424 17.10 5.50 -14.65
CA LYS A 424 16.81 4.13 -14.19
C LYS A 424 18.09 3.36 -13.85
N ARG A 425 19.06 3.37 -14.78
CA ARG A 425 20.32 2.62 -14.71
C ARG A 425 21.48 3.50 -15.12
N ARG A 426 22.54 2.90 -15.66
CA ARG A 426 23.74 3.61 -16.10
C ARG A 426 23.43 4.76 -17.04
N PHE A 427 24.10 5.86 -16.83
CA PHE A 427 24.18 6.95 -17.80
C PHE A 427 24.88 6.47 -19.08
N SER A 428 24.63 7.17 -20.19
CA SER A 428 25.40 6.96 -21.38
C SER A 428 26.91 7.17 -21.09
N ASP A 429 27.79 6.48 -21.83
CA ASP A 429 29.23 6.65 -21.66
C ASP A 429 29.66 8.10 -21.81
N TYR A 430 28.94 8.88 -22.62
CA TYR A 430 29.14 10.32 -22.75
C TYR A 430 28.83 11.07 -21.47
N ALA A 431 27.66 10.86 -20.91
CA ALA A 431 27.22 11.52 -19.66
C ALA A 431 28.12 11.11 -18.47
N ALA A 432 28.50 9.83 -18.39
CA ALA A 432 29.42 9.32 -17.37
C ALA A 432 30.81 9.97 -17.41
N LYS A 433 31.27 10.30 -18.60
CA LYS A 433 32.58 11.02 -18.80
C LYS A 433 32.46 12.51 -18.48
N GLN A 434 31.30 13.12 -18.67
CA GLN A 434 31.07 14.54 -18.38
C GLN A 434 30.78 14.81 -16.91
N ALA A 435 30.16 13.87 -16.19
CA ALA A 435 29.75 14.03 -14.79
C ALA A 435 30.87 14.52 -13.84
N PRO A 436 32.12 14.02 -13.94
CA PRO A 436 33.18 14.47 -13.03
C PRO A 436 33.71 15.89 -13.34
N ASN A 437 33.37 16.43 -14.51
CA ASN A 437 33.90 17.70 -15.02
C ASN A 437 32.86 18.82 -15.10
N ASP A 438 31.67 18.61 -14.58
CA ASP A 438 30.58 19.58 -14.65
C ASP A 438 30.03 19.85 -13.23
N ASP A 439 30.41 20.97 -12.65
CA ASP A 439 30.01 21.39 -11.31
C ASP A 439 28.53 21.75 -11.24
N VAL A 440 27.84 21.92 -12.38
CA VAL A 440 26.44 22.31 -12.45
C VAL A 440 25.52 21.11 -12.54
N ILE A 441 25.98 19.96 -13.06
CA ILE A 441 25.12 18.80 -13.30
C ILE A 441 25.51 17.64 -12.41
N SER A 442 24.55 17.17 -11.61
CA SER A 442 24.68 15.93 -10.85
C SER A 442 23.85 14.81 -11.50
N PHE A 443 24.51 13.69 -11.73
CA PHE A 443 23.90 12.48 -12.27
C PHE A 443 23.61 11.49 -11.14
N VAL A 444 22.35 11.06 -11.02
CA VAL A 444 21.90 10.16 -9.94
C VAL A 444 21.24 8.92 -10.55
N GLU A 445 21.79 7.75 -10.29
CA GLU A 445 21.15 6.48 -10.65
C GLU A 445 20.11 6.11 -9.60
N VAL A 446 18.84 5.90 -10.01
CA VAL A 446 17.76 5.52 -9.10
C VAL A 446 18.07 4.22 -8.36
N GLU A 447 18.83 3.31 -8.97
CA GLU A 447 19.30 2.06 -8.34
C GLU A 447 20.16 2.29 -7.08
N ARG A 448 20.81 3.44 -6.96
CA ARG A 448 21.65 3.81 -5.80
C ARG A 448 20.90 4.49 -4.68
N LEU A 449 19.65 4.88 -4.90
CA LEU A 449 18.83 5.53 -3.87
C LEU A 449 18.61 4.60 -2.67
N ARG A 450 18.68 5.15 -1.47
CA ARG A 450 18.33 4.46 -0.22
C ARG A 450 16.86 4.77 0.09
N TYR A 451 16.06 3.73 0.30
CA TYR A 451 14.63 3.83 0.60
C TYR A 451 14.34 3.36 2.02
#